data_e6351a09ae84d6f5c3670a6464dfb189
#
_entry.id   e6351a09ae84d6f5c3670a6464dfb189
#
_cell.length_a   1.000
_cell.length_b   1.000
_cell.length_c   1.000
_cell.angle_alpha   90.00
_cell.angle_beta   90.00
_cell.angle_gamma   90.00
#
_symmetry.space_group_name_H-M   'P 1'
#
loop_
_entity.id
_entity.type
_entity.pdbx_description
1 polymer ?
#
loop_
_entity_poly.entity_id
_entity_poly.type
_entity_poly.pdbx_seq_one_letter_code
_entity_poly.pdbx_strand_id
1 'polypeptide(L)'
;GLGDVYKRQDMDGTFLAEDGTYNQGQLAALLPKLAEKGILFTVSSGRSLLAIAQLFEPFLEQIAIIAENGSVVQCRGEILFADVMTKEQYIEVAEKVLANPHYVESGMVFSGQKAAYVLKGATEEYIQKTKHYYANVQVIDGFEAMENDVIFKVSTNFTGDTVLEGSDWLNQALPYATAVTTGFDSIDIILKEVNKGFGMAHLCQALGIKPAETIAFGDNFNDYQMLEFAGKAIATENARPEIKAISDQVIGHCNDGAVLTYLEGLV
;
A
#
# COMPACT_ATOMS: atom_id res chain seq x y z
N GLY A 1 -21.93 -25.07 6.88
CA GLY A 1 -20.97 -24.56 5.93
C GLY A 1 -19.85 -23.91 6.68
N LEU A 2 -18.61 -24.34 6.48
CA LEU A 2 -17.44 -23.61 6.92
C LEU A 2 -17.38 -22.36 6.02
N GLY A 3 -17.66 -21.20 6.58
CA GLY A 3 -17.57 -19.92 5.87
C GLY A 3 -16.16 -19.74 5.31
N ASP A 4 -16.08 -19.21 4.10
CA ASP A 4 -14.84 -18.91 3.43
C ASP A 4 -13.99 -17.97 4.28
N VAL A 5 -12.81 -18.41 4.71
CA VAL A 5 -11.90 -17.61 5.52
C VAL A 5 -10.93 -16.90 4.59
N TYR A 6 -11.08 -15.59 4.49
CA TYR A 6 -10.22 -14.75 3.67
C TYR A 6 -9.05 -14.18 4.47
N LYS A 7 -7.85 -14.23 3.92
CA LYS A 7 -6.63 -13.85 4.62
C LYS A 7 -5.87 -12.76 3.89
N ARG A 8 -5.43 -11.79 4.65
CA ARG A 8 -4.72 -10.61 4.18
C ARG A 8 -3.48 -10.33 4.98
N GLN A 9 -2.49 -9.76 4.30
CA GLN A 9 -1.22 -9.44 4.91
C GLN A 9 -0.67 -8.14 4.34
N ASP A 10 -0.05 -7.36 5.21
CA ASP A 10 0.87 -6.31 4.81
C ASP A 10 2.07 -6.92 4.06
N MET A 11 2.74 -6.11 3.25
CA MET A 11 3.80 -6.58 2.39
C MET A 11 5.18 -6.32 2.99
N ASP A 12 5.53 -5.07 3.20
CA ASP A 12 6.86 -4.68 3.66
C ASP A 12 7.00 -4.86 5.19
N GLY A 13 7.99 -5.65 5.63
CA GLY A 13 8.18 -5.95 7.03
C GLY A 13 7.26 -7.03 7.61
N THR A 14 6.29 -7.52 6.82
CA THR A 14 5.34 -8.57 7.21
C THR A 14 5.48 -9.79 6.31
N PHE A 15 5.11 -9.68 5.05
CA PHE A 15 5.20 -10.77 4.06
C PHE A 15 6.56 -10.83 3.39
N LEU A 16 7.08 -9.67 2.96
CA LEU A 16 8.42 -9.58 2.40
C LEU A 16 9.46 -9.59 3.52
N ALA A 17 10.56 -10.29 3.28
CA ALA A 17 11.76 -10.12 4.05
C ALA A 17 12.31 -8.68 3.92
N GLU A 18 13.19 -8.27 4.80
CA GLU A 18 13.78 -6.92 4.81
C GLU A 18 14.52 -6.57 3.50
N ASP A 19 14.99 -7.56 2.76
CA ASP A 19 15.58 -7.39 1.42
C ASP A 19 14.56 -7.23 0.29
N GLY A 20 13.26 -7.24 0.61
CA GLY A 20 12.17 -7.10 -0.34
C GLY A 20 11.81 -8.37 -1.11
N THR A 21 12.30 -9.53 -0.69
CA THR A 21 12.04 -10.82 -1.33
C THR A 21 11.04 -11.69 -0.57
N TYR A 22 10.51 -12.70 -1.24
CA TYR A 22 9.70 -13.77 -0.66
C TYR A 22 9.94 -15.08 -1.41
N ASN A 23 9.57 -16.20 -0.79
CA ASN A 23 9.70 -17.51 -1.42
C ASN A 23 8.56 -17.75 -2.44
N GLN A 24 8.83 -17.48 -3.72
CA GLN A 24 7.86 -17.65 -4.81
C GLN A 24 7.43 -19.12 -4.99
N GLY A 25 8.35 -20.07 -4.81
CA GLY A 25 8.04 -21.49 -4.92
C GLY A 25 7.07 -21.95 -3.82
N GLN A 26 7.26 -21.46 -2.60
CA GLN A 26 6.38 -21.74 -1.47
C GLN A 26 4.99 -21.15 -1.70
N LEU A 27 4.90 -19.90 -2.17
CA LEU A 27 3.62 -19.27 -2.50
C LEU A 27 2.91 -20.02 -3.64
N ALA A 28 3.63 -20.38 -4.71
CA ALA A 28 3.07 -21.14 -5.83
C ALA A 28 2.46 -22.47 -5.40
N ALA A 29 3.09 -23.19 -4.46
CA ALA A 29 2.59 -24.43 -3.91
C ALA A 29 1.40 -24.24 -2.95
N LEU A 30 1.35 -23.10 -2.27
CA LEU A 30 0.33 -22.80 -1.26
C LEU A 30 -0.99 -22.30 -1.87
N LEU A 31 -0.95 -21.46 -2.90
CA LEU A 31 -2.13 -20.80 -3.47
C LEU A 31 -3.24 -21.79 -3.89
N PRO A 32 -2.96 -22.92 -4.59
CA PRO A 32 -3.99 -23.90 -4.93
C PRO A 32 -4.65 -24.52 -3.69
N LYS A 33 -3.89 -24.80 -2.65
CA LYS A 33 -4.40 -25.38 -1.39
C LYS A 33 -5.29 -24.40 -0.64
N LEU A 34 -4.92 -23.11 -0.64
CA LEU A 34 -5.77 -22.05 -0.07
C LEU A 34 -7.09 -21.95 -0.85
N ALA A 35 -7.02 -21.98 -2.17
CA ALA A 35 -8.21 -21.92 -3.04
C ALA A 35 -9.16 -23.10 -2.80
N GLU A 36 -8.65 -24.33 -2.61
CA GLU A 36 -9.45 -25.51 -2.25
C GLU A 36 -10.19 -25.34 -0.92
N LYS A 37 -9.66 -24.53 -0.02
CA LYS A 37 -10.28 -24.18 1.27
C LYS A 37 -11.16 -22.92 1.19
N GLY A 38 -11.34 -22.35 0.01
CA GLY A 38 -12.07 -21.09 -0.17
C GLY A 38 -11.35 -19.88 0.41
N ILE A 39 -10.03 -19.91 0.52
CA ILE A 39 -9.22 -18.85 1.11
C ILE A 39 -8.58 -18.00 0.00
N LEU A 40 -8.87 -16.70 -0.03
CA LEU A 40 -8.28 -15.74 -0.93
C LEU A 40 -7.05 -15.07 -0.29
N PHE A 41 -5.88 -15.30 -0.87
CA PHE A 41 -4.67 -14.60 -0.51
C PHE A 41 -4.71 -13.16 -1.03
N THR A 42 -4.46 -12.19 -0.15
CA THR A 42 -4.54 -10.77 -0.50
C THR A 42 -3.30 -10.04 -0.01
N VAL A 43 -2.65 -9.30 -0.90
CA VAL A 43 -1.52 -8.42 -0.58
C VAL A 43 -2.04 -7.02 -0.30
N SER A 44 -1.56 -6.37 0.76
CA SER A 44 -1.89 -4.97 1.09
C SER A 44 -0.63 -4.14 1.25
N SER A 45 -0.54 -2.99 0.59
CA SER A 45 0.67 -2.17 0.62
C SER A 45 0.41 -0.69 0.32
N GLY A 46 1.31 0.17 0.80
CA GLY A 46 1.41 1.55 0.36
C GLY A 46 2.05 1.73 -1.03
N ARG A 47 2.68 0.68 -1.56
CA ARG A 47 3.30 0.73 -2.89
C ARG A 47 2.26 0.90 -3.99
N SER A 48 2.71 1.36 -5.17
CA SER A 48 1.84 1.50 -6.33
C SER A 48 1.32 0.14 -6.81
N LEU A 49 0.11 0.15 -7.36
CA LEU A 49 -0.49 -1.06 -7.95
C LEU A 49 0.43 -1.70 -8.99
N LEU A 50 1.05 -0.90 -9.85
CA LEU A 50 1.98 -1.40 -10.87
C LEU A 50 3.21 -2.10 -10.27
N ALA A 51 3.78 -1.54 -9.20
CA ALA A 51 4.93 -2.14 -8.53
C ALA A 51 4.58 -3.47 -7.86
N ILE A 52 3.42 -3.55 -7.21
CA ILE A 52 2.94 -4.80 -6.61
C ILE A 52 2.61 -5.82 -7.69
N ALA A 53 1.93 -5.43 -8.75
CA ALA A 53 1.59 -6.31 -9.86
C ALA A 53 2.84 -6.90 -10.52
N GLN A 54 3.90 -6.13 -10.65
CA GLN A 54 5.19 -6.62 -11.16
C GLN A 54 5.82 -7.66 -10.22
N LEU A 55 5.78 -7.41 -8.90
CA LEU A 55 6.34 -8.32 -7.90
C LEU A 55 5.60 -9.66 -7.81
N PHE A 56 4.28 -9.65 -8.05
CA PHE A 56 3.41 -10.83 -8.01
C PHE A 56 2.91 -11.27 -9.40
N GLU A 57 3.60 -10.87 -10.46
CA GLU A 57 3.17 -11.12 -11.85
C GLU A 57 2.72 -12.57 -12.12
N PRO A 58 3.40 -13.64 -11.65
CA PRO A 58 2.96 -15.01 -11.89
C PRO A 58 1.65 -15.39 -11.19
N PHE A 59 1.18 -14.60 -10.21
CA PHE A 59 0.07 -14.94 -9.33
C PHE A 59 -1.14 -14.02 -9.45
N LEU A 60 -1.13 -13.03 -10.34
CA LEU A 60 -2.15 -11.98 -10.42
C LEU A 60 -3.58 -12.50 -10.57
N GLU A 61 -3.76 -13.62 -11.29
CA GLU A 61 -5.07 -14.23 -11.49
C GLU A 61 -5.56 -15.08 -10.30
N GLN A 62 -4.73 -15.24 -9.28
CA GLN A 62 -5.01 -16.07 -8.11
C GLN A 62 -5.16 -15.26 -6.81
N ILE A 63 -4.75 -13.99 -6.81
CA ILE A 63 -4.67 -13.16 -5.62
C ILE A 63 -5.53 -11.90 -5.71
N ALA A 64 -5.74 -11.26 -4.58
CA ALA A 64 -6.21 -9.88 -4.53
C ALA A 64 -5.09 -8.94 -4.08
N ILE A 65 -5.18 -7.68 -4.46
CA ILE A 65 -4.23 -6.63 -4.14
C ILE A 65 -4.98 -5.41 -3.62
N ILE A 66 -4.54 -4.89 -2.48
CA ILE A 66 -4.91 -3.56 -1.98
C ILE A 66 -3.65 -2.71 -2.07
N ALA A 67 -3.63 -1.78 -2.99
CA ALA A 67 -2.48 -0.93 -3.28
C ALA A 67 -2.74 0.54 -2.93
N GLU A 68 -1.71 1.36 -3.09
CA GLU A 68 -1.83 2.82 -2.92
C GLU A 68 -2.43 3.19 -1.54
N ASN A 69 -1.97 2.53 -0.48
CA ASN A 69 -2.49 2.71 0.89
C ASN A 69 -3.99 2.35 1.07
N GLY A 70 -4.61 1.67 0.13
CA GLY A 70 -6.04 1.34 0.16
C GLY A 70 -6.89 2.07 -0.88
N SER A 71 -6.31 2.95 -1.69
CA SER A 71 -7.03 3.68 -2.75
C SER A 71 -7.53 2.78 -3.87
N VAL A 72 -6.87 1.67 -4.12
CA VAL A 72 -7.25 0.74 -5.19
C VAL A 72 -7.26 -0.70 -4.71
N VAL A 73 -8.30 -1.41 -5.11
CA VAL A 73 -8.50 -2.83 -4.82
C VAL A 73 -8.66 -3.60 -6.13
N GLN A 74 -7.77 -4.55 -6.35
CA GLN A 74 -7.80 -5.44 -7.50
C GLN A 74 -7.99 -6.88 -7.01
N CYS A 75 -8.79 -7.67 -7.72
CA CYS A 75 -8.93 -9.10 -7.47
C CYS A 75 -8.83 -9.86 -8.78
N ARG A 76 -7.92 -10.83 -8.84
CA ARG A 76 -7.70 -11.67 -10.02
C ARG A 76 -7.52 -10.87 -11.32
N GLY A 77 -6.77 -9.79 -11.24
CA GLY A 77 -6.50 -8.91 -12.37
C GLY A 77 -7.56 -7.83 -12.65
N GLU A 78 -8.72 -7.89 -12.00
CA GLU A 78 -9.81 -6.92 -12.19
C GLU A 78 -9.88 -5.90 -11.06
N ILE A 79 -10.00 -4.61 -11.39
CA ILE A 79 -10.18 -3.55 -10.40
C ILE A 79 -11.63 -3.58 -9.92
N LEU A 80 -11.80 -3.85 -8.62
CA LEU A 80 -13.11 -3.86 -7.95
C LEU A 80 -13.49 -2.51 -7.36
N PHE A 81 -12.50 -1.71 -6.98
CA PHE A 81 -12.68 -0.42 -6.34
C PHE A 81 -11.47 0.47 -6.59
N ALA A 82 -11.70 1.75 -6.84
CA ALA A 82 -10.66 2.77 -6.91
C ALA A 82 -11.20 4.11 -6.39
N ASP A 83 -10.48 4.72 -5.46
CA ASP A 83 -10.70 6.10 -5.02
C ASP A 83 -9.56 6.96 -5.54
N VAL A 84 -9.91 7.94 -6.37
CA VAL A 84 -8.95 8.69 -7.17
C VAL A 84 -9.06 10.18 -6.91
N MET A 85 -7.94 10.89 -7.00
CA MET A 85 -7.91 12.35 -6.96
C MET A 85 -8.45 12.92 -8.26
N THR A 86 -9.26 13.98 -8.16
CA THR A 86 -9.61 14.77 -9.33
C THR A 86 -8.39 15.55 -9.84
N LYS A 87 -8.46 16.06 -11.07
CA LYS A 87 -7.39 16.89 -11.63
C LYS A 87 -7.11 18.12 -10.75
N GLU A 88 -8.16 18.78 -10.30
CA GLU A 88 -8.08 19.94 -9.41
C GLU A 88 -7.38 19.56 -8.09
N GLN A 89 -7.71 18.41 -7.52
CA GLN A 89 -7.13 17.93 -6.27
C GLN A 89 -5.63 17.66 -6.41
N TYR A 90 -5.18 16.89 -7.40
CA TYR A 90 -3.75 16.60 -7.50
C TYR A 90 -2.90 17.80 -7.94
N ILE A 91 -3.49 18.76 -8.69
CA ILE A 91 -2.81 20.03 -8.98
C ILE A 91 -2.67 20.86 -7.70
N GLU A 92 -3.74 21.00 -6.92
CA GLU A 92 -3.68 21.71 -5.62
C GLU A 92 -2.68 21.05 -4.66
N VAL A 93 -2.62 19.71 -4.61
CA VAL A 93 -1.61 18.99 -3.83
C VAL A 93 -0.22 19.40 -4.27
N ALA A 94 0.06 19.43 -5.58
CA ALA A 94 1.37 19.86 -6.09
C ALA A 94 1.70 21.31 -5.69
N GLU A 95 0.74 22.22 -5.80
CA GLU A 95 0.90 23.63 -5.40
C GLU A 95 1.20 23.75 -3.90
N LYS A 96 0.51 22.98 -3.05
CA LYS A 96 0.74 22.99 -1.60
C LYS A 96 2.07 22.35 -1.22
N VAL A 97 2.52 21.33 -1.92
CA VAL A 97 3.88 20.77 -1.72
C VAL A 97 4.93 21.84 -2.03
N LEU A 98 4.82 22.53 -3.18
CA LEU A 98 5.75 23.60 -3.56
C LEU A 98 5.72 24.79 -2.60
N ALA A 99 4.57 25.09 -2.00
CA ALA A 99 4.41 26.18 -1.03
C ALA A 99 4.81 25.79 0.40
N ASN A 100 5.07 24.52 0.66
CA ASN A 100 5.42 24.03 1.99
C ASN A 100 6.81 24.56 2.41
N PRO A 101 6.93 25.23 3.56
CA PRO A 101 8.21 25.83 3.99
C PRO A 101 9.32 24.81 4.27
N HIS A 102 8.97 23.54 4.41
CA HIS A 102 9.90 22.44 4.68
C HIS A 102 10.23 21.61 3.45
N TYR A 103 9.66 21.95 2.27
CA TYR A 103 9.91 21.21 1.03
C TYR A 103 11.35 21.43 0.52
N VAL A 104 12.01 20.38 0.11
CA VAL A 104 13.43 20.40 -0.31
C VAL A 104 13.61 20.39 -1.84
N GLU A 105 12.66 20.84 -2.61
CA GLU A 105 12.72 21.01 -4.07
C GLU A 105 13.37 19.84 -4.85
N SER A 106 13.22 18.62 -4.33
CA SER A 106 13.78 17.42 -4.98
C SER A 106 12.89 16.89 -6.12
N GLY A 107 11.59 16.91 -5.89
CA GLY A 107 10.57 16.42 -6.81
C GLY A 107 9.34 15.87 -6.10
N MET A 108 8.37 15.49 -6.89
CA MET A 108 7.19 14.75 -6.45
C MET A 108 6.78 13.75 -7.52
N VAL A 109 6.17 12.64 -7.10
CA VAL A 109 5.65 11.59 -7.99
C VAL A 109 4.14 11.48 -7.83
N PHE A 110 3.44 11.46 -8.97
CA PHE A 110 2.00 11.20 -9.05
C PHE A 110 1.81 9.74 -9.41
N SER A 111 1.26 8.96 -8.50
CA SER A 111 1.05 7.53 -8.71
C SER A 111 -0.26 7.29 -9.44
N GLY A 112 -0.15 6.90 -10.70
CA GLY A 112 -1.29 6.59 -11.56
C GLY A 112 -1.50 5.10 -11.77
N GLN A 113 -2.62 4.75 -12.40
CA GLN A 113 -2.94 3.37 -12.76
C GLN A 113 -2.04 2.87 -13.88
N LYS A 114 -1.66 3.74 -14.83
CA LYS A 114 -0.88 3.39 -16.03
C LYS A 114 0.61 3.65 -15.85
N ALA A 115 0.96 4.67 -15.07
CA ALA A 115 2.35 5.10 -14.88
C ALA A 115 2.53 5.86 -13.56
N ALA A 116 3.78 6.04 -13.17
CA ALA A 116 4.18 7.00 -12.15
C ALA A 116 4.79 8.22 -12.85
N TYR A 117 4.28 9.40 -12.56
CA TYR A 117 4.66 10.63 -13.26
C TYR A 117 5.48 11.54 -12.37
N VAL A 118 6.59 12.05 -12.90
CA VAL A 118 7.44 13.03 -12.24
C VAL A 118 7.52 14.29 -13.12
N LEU A 119 7.26 15.46 -12.54
CA LEU A 119 7.35 16.71 -13.28
C LEU A 119 8.81 17.02 -13.64
N LYS A 120 9.01 17.53 -14.83
CA LYS A 120 10.30 18.08 -15.29
C LYS A 120 10.80 19.14 -14.30
N GLY A 121 12.07 19.08 -13.97
CA GLY A 121 12.67 19.93 -12.94
C GLY A 121 12.97 19.20 -11.64
N ALA A 122 12.45 17.99 -11.43
CA ALA A 122 12.92 17.12 -10.36
C ALA A 122 14.42 16.82 -10.51
N THR A 123 15.11 16.62 -9.36
CA THR A 123 16.52 16.24 -9.38
C THR A 123 16.72 14.86 -9.97
N GLU A 124 17.86 14.63 -10.61
CA GLU A 124 18.19 13.29 -11.14
C GLU A 124 18.20 12.23 -10.03
N GLU A 125 18.68 12.57 -8.85
CA GLU A 125 18.66 11.70 -7.67
C GLU A 125 17.23 11.27 -7.31
N TYR A 126 16.28 12.23 -7.29
CA TYR A 126 14.88 11.95 -7.04
C TYR A 126 14.27 11.03 -8.11
N ILE A 127 14.56 11.27 -9.37
CA ILE A 127 14.08 10.44 -10.49
C ILE A 127 14.61 9.01 -10.37
N GLN A 128 15.89 8.81 -10.05
CA GLN A 128 16.49 7.48 -9.88
C GLN A 128 15.89 6.75 -8.64
N LYS A 129 15.72 7.47 -7.54
CA LYS A 129 15.03 6.93 -6.35
C LYS A 129 13.59 6.51 -6.69
N THR A 130 12.86 7.34 -7.44
CA THR A 130 11.50 7.02 -7.89
C THR A 130 11.47 5.74 -8.73
N LYS A 131 12.40 5.58 -9.68
CA LYS A 131 12.50 4.37 -10.51
C LYS A 131 12.81 3.10 -9.73
N HIS A 132 13.40 3.22 -8.54
CA HIS A 132 13.62 2.07 -7.66
C HIS A 132 12.33 1.56 -7.02
N TYR A 133 11.40 2.45 -6.68
CA TYR A 133 10.17 2.10 -5.94
C TYR A 133 8.91 2.02 -6.82
N TYR A 134 8.92 2.66 -7.98
CA TYR A 134 7.76 2.73 -8.88
C TYR A 134 8.08 2.06 -10.22
N ALA A 135 7.08 1.38 -10.76
CA ALA A 135 7.12 0.86 -12.12
C ALA A 135 6.66 1.93 -13.13
N ASN A 136 7.17 1.85 -14.36
CA ASN A 136 6.79 2.73 -15.47
C ASN A 136 6.87 4.24 -15.12
N VAL A 137 8.03 4.69 -14.67
CA VAL A 137 8.25 6.11 -14.34
C VAL A 137 8.40 6.94 -15.61
N GLN A 138 7.60 7.99 -15.73
CA GLN A 138 7.60 8.94 -16.85
C GLN A 138 7.88 10.35 -16.33
N VAL A 139 8.85 11.01 -16.94
CA VAL A 139 9.10 12.46 -16.72
C VAL A 139 8.24 13.23 -17.69
N ILE A 140 7.41 14.15 -17.16
CA ILE A 140 6.41 14.90 -17.91
C ILE A 140 6.65 16.40 -17.82
N ASP A 141 6.24 17.14 -18.88
CA ASP A 141 6.38 18.60 -18.93
C ASP A 141 5.27 19.33 -18.17
N GLY A 142 4.08 18.73 -18.03
CA GLY A 142 2.93 19.33 -17.35
C GLY A 142 1.84 18.30 -17.01
N PHE A 143 0.83 18.76 -16.31
CA PHE A 143 -0.26 17.90 -15.81
C PHE A 143 -1.13 17.30 -16.92
N GLU A 144 -1.12 17.87 -18.12
CA GLU A 144 -1.89 17.39 -19.28
C GLU A 144 -1.48 15.96 -19.67
N ALA A 145 -0.24 15.58 -19.43
CA ALA A 145 0.24 14.24 -19.71
C ALA A 145 -0.43 13.15 -18.86
N MET A 146 -1.10 13.53 -17.77
CA MET A 146 -1.82 12.62 -16.86
C MET A 146 -3.34 12.56 -17.11
N GLU A 147 -3.89 13.35 -18.03
CA GLU A 147 -5.33 13.46 -18.24
C GLU A 147 -6.04 12.16 -18.65
N ASN A 148 -5.30 11.24 -19.26
CA ASN A 148 -5.80 9.91 -19.65
C ASN A 148 -5.48 8.80 -18.64
N ASP A 149 -5.11 9.18 -17.44
CA ASP A 149 -4.87 8.27 -16.33
C ASP A 149 -5.66 8.72 -15.08
N VAL A 150 -5.76 7.85 -14.10
CA VAL A 150 -6.30 8.18 -12.78
C VAL A 150 -5.15 8.25 -11.78
N ILE A 151 -5.18 9.22 -10.88
CA ILE A 151 -4.13 9.45 -9.89
C ILE A 151 -4.64 9.09 -8.50
N PHE A 152 -3.92 8.18 -7.83
CA PHE A 152 -4.28 7.68 -6.51
C PHE A 152 -3.67 8.50 -5.37
N LYS A 153 -2.40 8.88 -5.53
CA LYS A 153 -1.64 9.61 -4.51
C LYS A 153 -0.54 10.46 -5.14
N VAL A 154 -0.05 11.40 -4.35
CA VAL A 154 1.17 12.16 -4.64
C VAL A 154 2.17 11.89 -3.52
N SER A 155 3.41 11.55 -3.87
CA SER A 155 4.48 11.34 -2.91
C SER A 155 5.59 12.34 -3.12
N THR A 156 6.20 12.77 -2.03
CA THR A 156 7.34 13.71 -2.05
C THR A 156 8.26 13.46 -0.86
N ASN A 157 9.40 14.13 -0.84
CA ASN A 157 10.38 14.01 0.23
C ASN A 157 10.58 15.32 0.97
N PHE A 158 10.80 15.20 2.26
CA PHE A 158 11.31 16.25 3.14
C PHE A 158 12.65 15.81 3.73
N THR A 159 13.29 16.64 4.55
CA THR A 159 14.39 16.15 5.38
C THR A 159 13.84 15.32 6.56
N GLY A 160 14.63 14.39 7.07
CA GLY A 160 14.20 13.58 8.22
C GLY A 160 13.84 14.41 9.46
N ASP A 161 14.42 15.60 9.59
CA ASP A 161 14.18 16.53 10.70
C ASP A 161 12.84 17.26 10.60
N THR A 162 12.32 17.46 9.39
CA THR A 162 11.14 18.29 9.12
C THR A 162 9.97 17.53 8.51
N VAL A 163 10.08 16.20 8.39
CA VAL A 163 9.03 15.38 7.78
C VAL A 163 7.70 15.46 8.52
N LEU A 164 7.72 15.55 9.84
CA LEU A 164 6.50 15.67 10.65
C LEU A 164 5.87 17.06 10.51
N GLU A 165 6.66 18.13 10.61
CA GLU A 165 6.18 19.49 10.42
C GLU A 165 5.65 19.72 9.01
N GLY A 166 6.33 19.16 7.99
CA GLY A 166 5.87 19.20 6.60
C GLY A 166 4.56 18.47 6.40
N SER A 167 4.41 17.30 7.01
CA SER A 167 3.18 16.51 7.03
C SER A 167 2.03 17.26 7.70
N ASP A 168 2.26 17.83 8.89
CA ASP A 168 1.25 18.59 9.63
C ASP A 168 0.78 19.84 8.86
N TRP A 169 1.72 20.52 8.22
CA TRP A 169 1.40 21.67 7.38
C TRP A 169 0.48 21.28 6.19
N LEU A 170 0.78 20.17 5.51
CA LEU A 170 -0.06 19.65 4.41
C LEU A 170 -1.44 19.22 4.91
N ASN A 171 -1.53 18.57 6.06
CA ASN A 171 -2.80 18.17 6.67
C ASN A 171 -3.71 19.36 6.99
N GLN A 172 -3.13 20.50 7.34
CA GLN A 172 -3.88 21.74 7.56
C GLN A 172 -4.29 22.42 6.24
N ALA A 173 -3.42 22.35 5.24
CA ALA A 173 -3.64 23.01 3.94
C ALA A 173 -4.60 22.26 3.01
N LEU A 174 -4.76 20.95 3.19
CA LEU A 174 -5.51 20.04 2.30
C LEU A 174 -6.59 19.29 3.09
N PRO A 175 -7.80 19.87 3.28
CA PRO A 175 -8.83 19.27 4.15
C PRO A 175 -9.40 17.94 3.63
N TYR A 176 -9.26 17.65 2.34
CA TYR A 176 -9.70 16.41 1.70
C TYR A 176 -8.62 15.33 1.61
N ALA A 177 -7.42 15.62 2.05
CA ALA A 177 -6.28 14.70 1.95
C ALA A 177 -5.63 14.47 3.32
N THR A 178 -4.83 13.43 3.39
CA THR A 178 -3.97 13.11 4.52
C THR A 178 -2.55 12.92 4.04
N ALA A 179 -1.60 13.61 4.65
CA ALA A 179 -0.19 13.42 4.46
C ALA A 179 0.31 12.40 5.48
N VAL A 180 0.80 11.26 5.01
CA VAL A 180 1.27 10.12 5.82
C VAL A 180 2.76 9.95 5.62
N THR A 181 3.52 9.87 6.70
CA THR A 181 4.96 9.58 6.64
C THR A 181 5.20 8.11 6.29
N THR A 182 6.09 7.84 5.33
CA THR A 182 6.36 6.50 4.79
C THR A 182 7.81 6.08 4.90
N GLY A 183 8.55 6.68 5.82
CA GLY A 183 9.98 6.46 6.04
C GLY A 183 10.62 7.69 6.65
N PHE A 184 11.95 7.80 6.56
CA PHE A 184 12.69 8.87 7.21
C PHE A 184 12.37 10.27 6.66
N ASP A 185 12.13 10.37 5.36
CA ASP A 185 12.03 11.64 4.64
C ASP A 185 10.86 11.70 3.64
N SER A 186 10.08 10.63 3.53
CA SER A 186 9.01 10.50 2.54
C SER A 186 7.63 10.71 3.12
N ILE A 187 6.77 11.35 2.34
CA ILE A 187 5.36 11.59 2.64
C ILE A 187 4.52 11.12 1.45
N ASP A 188 3.50 10.30 1.73
CA ASP A 188 2.41 10.02 0.80
C ASP A 188 1.23 10.94 1.12
N ILE A 189 0.71 11.64 0.13
CA ILE A 189 -0.50 12.44 0.23
C ILE A 189 -1.61 11.66 -0.47
N ILE A 190 -2.57 11.22 0.31
CA ILE A 190 -3.69 10.34 -0.08
C ILE A 190 -5.02 11.02 0.23
N LEU A 191 -6.12 10.55 -0.36
CA LEU A 191 -7.45 11.01 0.03
C LEU A 191 -7.73 10.66 1.50
N LYS A 192 -8.45 11.54 2.20
CA LYS A 192 -8.57 11.53 3.67
C LYS A 192 -9.12 10.23 4.25
N GLU A 193 -10.07 9.60 3.58
CA GLU A 193 -10.70 8.36 4.05
C GLU A 193 -9.86 7.11 3.77
N VAL A 194 -8.80 7.23 2.96
CA VAL A 194 -8.01 6.11 2.48
C VAL A 194 -7.04 5.62 3.56
N ASN A 195 -7.08 4.34 3.84
CA ASN A 195 -6.08 3.56 4.58
C ASN A 195 -6.23 2.08 4.20
N LYS A 196 -5.34 1.23 4.68
CA LYS A 196 -5.40 -0.21 4.36
C LYS A 196 -6.69 -0.88 4.85
N GLY A 197 -7.26 -0.44 5.98
CA GLY A 197 -8.55 -0.92 6.48
C GLY A 197 -9.71 -0.52 5.58
N PHE A 198 -9.69 0.70 5.04
CA PHE A 198 -10.65 1.19 4.05
C PHE A 198 -10.62 0.32 2.77
N GLY A 199 -9.44 0.05 2.21
CA GLY A 199 -9.29 -0.86 1.06
C GLY A 199 -9.80 -2.27 1.39
N MET A 200 -9.55 -2.75 2.59
CA MET A 200 -10.04 -4.04 3.08
C MET A 200 -11.55 -4.09 3.15
N ALA A 201 -12.19 -3.06 3.67
CA ALA A 201 -13.65 -2.99 3.74
C ALA A 201 -14.28 -3.05 2.35
N HIS A 202 -13.71 -2.34 1.37
CA HIS A 202 -14.18 -2.36 -0.02
C HIS A 202 -14.02 -3.72 -0.69
N LEU A 203 -12.91 -4.42 -0.48
CA LEU A 203 -12.75 -5.79 -1.00
C LEU A 203 -13.77 -6.73 -0.37
N CYS A 204 -13.94 -6.67 0.95
CA CYS A 204 -14.93 -7.49 1.68
C CYS A 204 -16.35 -7.24 1.17
N GLN A 205 -16.72 -5.98 0.98
CA GLN A 205 -18.03 -5.60 0.44
C GLN A 205 -18.25 -6.15 -0.97
N ALA A 206 -17.26 -5.99 -1.85
CA ALA A 206 -17.33 -6.45 -3.23
C ALA A 206 -17.48 -7.98 -3.37
N LEU A 207 -16.88 -8.74 -2.46
CA LEU A 207 -16.88 -10.20 -2.47
C LEU A 207 -17.87 -10.84 -1.48
N GLY A 208 -18.63 -10.05 -0.74
CA GLY A 208 -19.60 -10.56 0.25
C GLY A 208 -18.94 -11.22 1.47
N ILE A 209 -17.73 -10.79 1.85
CA ILE A 209 -16.96 -11.32 2.96
C ILE A 209 -17.27 -10.52 4.23
N LYS A 210 -17.47 -11.21 5.35
CA LYS A 210 -17.67 -10.55 6.65
C LYS A 210 -16.30 -10.30 7.32
N PRO A 211 -16.14 -9.21 8.08
CA PRO A 211 -14.90 -8.96 8.84
C PRO A 211 -14.44 -10.15 9.68
N ALA A 212 -15.38 -10.83 10.35
CA ALA A 212 -15.09 -12.02 11.16
C ALA A 212 -14.47 -13.20 10.39
N GLU A 213 -14.58 -13.21 9.06
CA GLU A 213 -14.01 -14.23 8.17
C GLU A 213 -12.61 -13.86 7.68
N THR A 214 -12.01 -12.77 8.18
CA THR A 214 -10.73 -12.25 7.72
C THR A 214 -9.64 -12.42 8.77
N ILE A 215 -8.42 -12.69 8.30
CA ILE A 215 -7.19 -12.63 9.09
C ILE A 215 -6.28 -11.61 8.45
N ALA A 216 -5.78 -10.66 9.23
CA ALA A 216 -4.82 -9.65 8.79
C ALA A 216 -3.48 -9.84 9.49
N PHE A 217 -2.40 -9.60 8.75
CA PHE A 217 -1.03 -9.60 9.25
C PHE A 217 -0.46 -8.19 9.08
N GLY A 218 0.33 -7.73 10.03
CA GLY A 218 0.93 -6.41 9.96
C GLY A 218 2.08 -6.22 10.93
N ASP A 219 2.83 -5.14 10.76
CA ASP A 219 3.99 -4.80 11.59
C ASP A 219 4.08 -3.32 11.96
N ASN A 220 3.39 -2.43 11.23
CA ASN A 220 3.58 -0.98 11.36
C ASN A 220 2.24 -0.22 11.50
N PHE A 221 2.33 1.06 11.79
CA PHE A 221 1.16 1.92 12.05
C PHE A 221 0.18 2.02 10.87
N ASN A 222 0.66 1.92 9.62
CA ASN A 222 -0.22 1.90 8.45
C ASN A 222 -1.07 0.64 8.34
N ASP A 223 -0.82 -0.38 9.17
CA ASP A 223 -1.63 -1.60 9.26
C ASP A 223 -2.70 -1.52 10.34
N TYR A 224 -2.66 -0.51 11.20
CA TYR A 224 -3.52 -0.41 12.38
C TYR A 224 -5.00 -0.60 12.04
N GLN A 225 -5.53 0.18 11.10
CA GLN A 225 -6.94 0.11 10.72
C GLN A 225 -7.31 -1.23 10.07
N MET A 226 -6.38 -1.85 9.33
CA MET A 226 -6.58 -3.17 8.73
C MET A 226 -6.65 -4.26 9.81
N LEU A 227 -5.75 -4.23 10.78
CA LEU A 227 -5.73 -5.17 11.91
C LEU A 227 -6.96 -5.01 12.79
N GLU A 228 -7.38 -3.77 13.06
CA GLU A 228 -8.59 -3.47 13.84
C GLU A 228 -9.88 -3.92 13.14
N PHE A 229 -9.93 -3.84 11.81
CA PHE A 229 -11.06 -4.31 11.00
C PHE A 229 -11.18 -5.83 10.96
N ALA A 230 -10.07 -6.56 10.99
CA ALA A 230 -10.02 -8.00 10.77
C ALA A 230 -10.67 -8.79 11.91
N GLY A 231 -11.22 -9.96 11.58
CA GLY A 231 -11.71 -10.91 12.57
C GLY A 231 -10.61 -11.53 13.42
N LYS A 232 -9.39 -11.63 12.86
CA LYS A 232 -8.19 -12.01 13.60
C LYS A 232 -7.00 -11.16 13.13
N ALA A 233 -6.33 -10.51 14.08
CA ALA A 233 -5.15 -9.69 13.87
C ALA A 233 -3.88 -10.44 14.28
N ILE A 234 -2.87 -10.46 13.43
CA ILE A 234 -1.61 -11.16 13.66
C ILE A 234 -0.45 -10.20 13.40
N ALA A 235 0.45 -10.05 14.37
CA ALA A 235 1.69 -9.31 14.24
C ALA A 235 2.88 -10.23 13.96
N THR A 236 3.86 -9.74 13.23
CA THR A 236 5.17 -10.39 13.11
C THR A 236 6.05 -10.06 14.32
N GLU A 237 7.08 -10.86 14.55
CA GLU A 237 8.04 -10.65 15.66
C GLU A 237 8.74 -9.28 15.56
N ASN A 238 9.03 -8.80 14.34
CA ASN A 238 9.63 -7.49 14.09
C ASN A 238 8.63 -6.32 14.17
N ALA A 239 7.34 -6.58 14.43
CA ALA A 239 6.33 -5.54 14.51
C ALA A 239 6.57 -4.57 15.67
N ARG A 240 6.07 -3.33 15.50
CA ARG A 240 6.08 -2.32 16.57
C ARG A 240 5.31 -2.82 17.80
N PRO A 241 5.74 -2.42 19.01
CA PRO A 241 5.04 -2.82 20.25
C PRO A 241 3.55 -2.49 20.24
N GLU A 242 3.17 -1.35 19.69
CA GLU A 242 1.78 -0.89 19.60
C GLU A 242 0.94 -1.79 18.68
N ILE A 243 1.54 -2.32 17.63
CA ILE A 243 0.88 -3.27 16.71
C ILE A 243 0.74 -4.65 17.35
N LYS A 244 1.76 -5.11 18.05
CA LYS A 244 1.68 -6.35 18.84
C LYS A 244 0.58 -6.27 19.90
N ALA A 245 0.42 -5.09 20.54
CA ALA A 245 -0.55 -4.87 21.60
C ALA A 245 -2.02 -5.02 21.15
N ILE A 246 -2.32 -4.69 19.88
CA ILE A 246 -3.66 -4.82 19.30
C ILE A 246 -3.88 -6.15 18.56
N SER A 247 -2.85 -6.98 18.46
CA SER A 247 -2.91 -8.24 17.73
C SER A 247 -3.29 -9.41 18.64
N ASP A 248 -4.06 -10.35 18.11
CA ASP A 248 -4.47 -11.56 18.81
C ASP A 248 -3.34 -12.56 18.97
N GLN A 249 -2.35 -12.48 18.08
CA GLN A 249 -1.21 -13.41 18.03
C GLN A 249 0.02 -12.73 17.45
N VAL A 250 1.19 -13.11 17.93
CA VAL A 250 2.51 -12.77 17.34
C VAL A 250 3.10 -14.03 16.74
N ILE A 251 3.54 -13.95 15.49
CA ILE A 251 4.23 -15.05 14.78
C ILE A 251 5.72 -14.72 14.60
N GLY A 252 6.48 -15.55 13.89
CA GLY A 252 7.90 -15.36 13.67
C GLY A 252 8.27 -14.09 12.90
N HIS A 253 9.56 -13.88 12.69
CA HIS A 253 10.12 -12.74 12.00
C HIS A 253 9.81 -12.78 10.49
N CYS A 254 9.63 -11.62 9.84
CA CYS A 254 9.36 -11.54 8.40
C CYS A 254 10.47 -12.19 7.55
N ASN A 255 11.73 -12.10 7.97
CA ASN A 255 12.87 -12.73 7.28
C ASN A 255 12.81 -14.27 7.26
N ASP A 256 12.04 -14.88 8.15
CA ASP A 256 11.86 -16.34 8.25
C ASP A 256 10.64 -16.84 7.43
N GLY A 257 9.99 -15.98 6.68
CA GLY A 257 8.78 -16.33 5.93
C GLY A 257 7.60 -16.73 6.83
N ALA A 258 7.49 -16.08 7.98
CA ALA A 258 6.54 -16.45 9.04
C ALA A 258 5.08 -16.47 8.58
N VAL A 259 4.69 -15.58 7.70
CA VAL A 259 3.32 -15.51 7.16
C VAL A 259 3.01 -16.74 6.31
N LEU A 260 3.90 -17.11 5.38
CA LEU A 260 3.71 -18.32 4.55
C LEU A 260 3.66 -19.59 5.40
N THR A 261 4.54 -19.70 6.39
CA THR A 261 4.55 -20.81 7.36
C THR A 261 3.24 -20.89 8.15
N TYR A 262 2.73 -19.75 8.60
CA TYR A 262 1.42 -19.69 9.26
C TYR A 262 0.29 -20.17 8.35
N LEU A 263 0.27 -19.69 7.09
CA LEU A 263 -0.74 -20.05 6.12
C LEU A 263 -0.71 -21.54 5.74
N GLU A 264 0.48 -22.15 5.66
CA GLU A 264 0.63 -23.60 5.44
C GLU A 264 -0.02 -24.43 6.55
N GLY A 265 0.00 -23.93 7.78
CA GLY A 265 -0.64 -24.58 8.93
C GLY A 265 -2.17 -24.59 8.89
N LEU A 266 -2.78 -23.93 7.90
CA LEU A 266 -4.25 -23.81 7.75
C LEU A 266 -4.82 -24.73 6.68
N VAL A 267 -3.96 -25.34 5.87
CA VAL A 267 -4.33 -26.17 4.69
C VAL A 267 -3.82 -27.59 4.79
#